data_b4a0e302dbddef06fb0147db447c552c
#
_entry.id   b4a0e302dbddef06fb0147db447c552c
#
_cell.length_a   1.000
_cell.length_b   1.000
_cell.length_c   1.000
_cell.angle_alpha   90.00
_cell.angle_beta   90.00
_cell.angle_gamma   90.00
#
_symmetry.space_group_name_H-M   'P 1'
#
loop_
_entity.id
_entity.type
_entity.pdbx_description
1 polymer ?
#
loop_
_entity_poly.entity_id
_entity_poly.type
_entity_poly.pdbx_seq_one_letter_code
_entity_poly.pdbx_strand_id
1 'polypeptide(L)'
;MHRFKNILLLHDTSPEHELVLKRAVDLARRNRARLTVVDVIEENSWDSGEIYGSQPFRDLKQFVIKERQEELETAIEPVRQQGLDVRAKLLFGKPFLEIIRQVLRENHDLVIKAAQGEGGLQGMLFGSTAMHLMRKCPCPVWVVKTGGSERYSRIIAALDPDPSDGQRNKLSAKIMDLATSLAKQDQSQLLVVHTWSLYGETIL
;
A
#
# COMPACT_ATOMS: atom_id res chain seq x y z
N MET A 1 -8.54 6.82 -18.80
CA MET A 1 -7.96 7.94 -18.05
C MET A 1 -6.83 7.37 -17.21
N HIS A 2 -5.59 7.77 -17.45
CA HIS A 2 -4.43 7.25 -16.73
C HIS A 2 -4.23 8.09 -15.47
N ARG A 3 -4.78 7.63 -14.35
CA ARG A 3 -4.79 8.40 -13.09
C ARG A 3 -3.49 8.28 -12.32
N PHE A 4 -2.97 7.05 -12.21
CA PHE A 4 -1.71 6.79 -11.53
C PHE A 4 -0.57 6.66 -12.51
N LYS A 5 0.61 7.17 -12.14
CA LYS A 5 1.81 7.16 -12.98
C LYS A 5 2.98 6.42 -12.33
N ASN A 6 3.00 6.39 -11.01
CA ASN A 6 4.11 5.85 -10.25
C ASN A 6 3.59 5.17 -8.97
N ILE A 7 3.37 3.87 -9.06
CA ILE A 7 2.76 3.05 -8.01
C ILE A 7 3.86 2.39 -7.18
N LEU A 8 3.71 2.42 -5.86
CA LEU A 8 4.54 1.68 -4.93
C LEU A 8 3.74 0.52 -4.35
N LEU A 9 4.26 -0.69 -4.43
CA LEU A 9 3.74 -1.88 -3.78
C LEU A 9 4.67 -2.28 -2.63
N LEU A 10 4.16 -2.35 -1.40
CA LEU A 10 4.86 -3.01 -0.32
C LEU A 10 4.66 -4.52 -0.45
N HIS A 11 5.75 -5.20 -0.75
CA HIS A 11 5.83 -6.66 -0.72
C HIS A 11 5.87 -7.13 0.73
N ASP A 12 5.19 -8.21 1.02
CA ASP A 12 5.32 -8.97 2.25
C ASP A 12 5.30 -10.46 1.90
N THR A 13 5.88 -11.29 2.75
CA THR A 13 5.99 -12.74 2.54
C THR A 13 4.70 -13.48 2.95
N SER A 14 3.58 -12.76 3.11
CA SER A 14 2.29 -13.39 3.41
C SER A 14 1.83 -14.26 2.23
N PRO A 15 1.07 -15.34 2.48
CA PRO A 15 0.55 -16.21 1.41
C PRO A 15 -0.30 -15.44 0.38
N GLU A 16 -0.73 -14.26 0.74
CA GLU A 16 -1.63 -13.43 -0.05
C GLU A 16 -0.91 -12.44 -0.96
N HIS A 17 0.43 -12.38 -0.88
CA HIS A 17 1.23 -11.42 -1.65
C HIS A 17 0.98 -11.54 -3.17
N GLU A 18 0.75 -12.75 -3.69
CA GLU A 18 0.48 -12.96 -5.11
C GLU A 18 -0.77 -12.23 -5.59
N LEU A 19 -1.86 -12.28 -4.80
CA LEU A 19 -3.10 -11.55 -5.13
C LEU A 19 -2.88 -10.05 -5.15
N VAL A 20 -2.12 -9.53 -4.16
CA VAL A 20 -1.84 -8.10 -4.05
C VAL A 20 -0.91 -7.64 -5.18
N LEU A 21 0.12 -8.43 -5.51
CA LEU A 21 0.99 -8.19 -6.65
C LEU A 21 0.20 -8.20 -7.97
N LYS A 22 -0.67 -9.20 -8.19
CA LYS A 22 -1.53 -9.28 -9.36
C LYS A 22 -2.39 -8.02 -9.52
N ARG A 23 -3.03 -7.56 -8.45
CA ARG A 23 -3.83 -6.32 -8.47
C ARG A 23 -3.00 -5.08 -8.76
N ALA A 24 -1.81 -4.98 -8.18
CA ALA A 24 -0.89 -3.87 -8.44
C ALA A 24 -0.44 -3.85 -9.91
N VAL A 25 -0.10 -5.01 -10.47
CA VAL A 25 0.28 -5.20 -11.87
C VAL A 25 -0.87 -4.81 -12.81
N ASP A 26 -2.08 -5.30 -12.56
CA ASP A 26 -3.25 -4.97 -13.37
C ASP A 26 -3.56 -3.47 -13.35
N LEU A 27 -3.48 -2.85 -12.16
CA LEU A 27 -3.66 -1.40 -12.05
C LEU A 27 -2.57 -0.62 -12.79
N ALA A 28 -1.30 -1.03 -12.64
CA ALA A 28 -0.17 -0.41 -13.32
C ALA A 28 -0.31 -0.49 -14.85
N ARG A 29 -0.67 -1.65 -15.39
CA ARG A 29 -0.92 -1.84 -16.84
C ARG A 29 -2.02 -0.92 -17.35
N ARG A 30 -3.17 -0.91 -16.68
CA ARG A 30 -4.33 -0.08 -17.09
C ARG A 30 -4.02 1.41 -17.04
N ASN A 31 -3.13 1.82 -16.15
CA ASN A 31 -2.71 3.22 -16.00
C ASN A 31 -1.45 3.56 -16.82
N ARG A 32 -0.76 2.59 -17.44
CA ARG A 32 0.57 2.76 -18.02
C ARG A 32 1.53 3.38 -17.02
N ALA A 33 1.46 2.90 -15.79
CA ALA A 33 2.21 3.39 -14.66
C ALA A 33 3.47 2.54 -14.45
N ARG A 34 4.52 3.16 -13.91
CA ARG A 34 5.65 2.44 -13.33
C ARG A 34 5.19 1.78 -12.04
N LEU A 35 5.68 0.57 -11.78
CA LEU A 35 5.48 -0.15 -10.53
C LEU A 35 6.82 -0.32 -9.82
N THR A 36 6.93 0.15 -8.58
CA THR A 36 8.07 -0.14 -7.71
C THR A 36 7.60 -1.10 -6.62
N VAL A 37 8.18 -2.28 -6.59
CA VAL A 37 7.91 -3.28 -5.55
C VAL A 37 9.01 -3.14 -4.51
N VAL A 38 8.63 -2.86 -3.27
CA VAL A 38 9.58 -2.66 -2.17
C VAL A 38 9.35 -3.68 -1.08
N ASP A 39 10.45 -4.17 -0.51
CA ASP A 39 10.44 -4.87 0.77
C ASP A 39 11.25 -4.06 1.78
N VAL A 40 10.96 -4.21 3.08
CA VAL A 40 11.60 -3.43 4.14
C VAL A 40 12.12 -4.36 5.22
N ILE A 41 13.44 -4.39 5.37
CA ILE A 41 14.10 -5.09 6.48
C ILE A 41 14.13 -4.17 7.69
N GLU A 42 13.49 -4.57 8.78
CA GLU A 42 13.52 -3.81 10.03
C GLU A 42 14.89 -3.93 10.72
N GLU A 43 15.54 -2.80 10.93
CA GLU A 43 16.86 -2.79 11.60
C GLU A 43 16.79 -3.20 13.08
N ASN A 44 15.66 -3.00 13.75
CA ASN A 44 15.48 -3.34 15.17
C ASN A 44 15.58 -4.84 15.45
N SER A 45 15.36 -5.71 14.46
CA SER A 45 15.57 -7.16 14.61
C SER A 45 17.05 -7.53 14.75
N TRP A 46 17.96 -6.59 14.45
CA TRP A 46 19.41 -6.81 14.41
C TRP A 46 20.15 -6.09 15.53
N ASP A 47 19.46 -5.27 16.34
CA ASP A 47 20.06 -4.31 17.29
C ASP A 47 20.22 -4.88 18.71
N SER A 48 20.40 -6.19 18.85
CA SER A 48 20.62 -6.82 20.16
C SER A 48 22.10 -6.90 20.50
N GLY A 49 22.65 -5.81 21.03
CA GLY A 49 23.79 -5.74 21.90
C GLY A 49 25.14 -6.31 21.38
N GLU A 50 25.79 -7.10 22.16
CA GLU A 50 27.21 -7.54 22.06
C GLU A 50 27.59 -8.38 20.83
N ILE A 51 26.63 -8.83 20.04
CA ILE A 51 26.83 -9.63 18.81
C ILE A 51 27.13 -8.77 17.59
N TYR A 52 26.91 -7.46 17.72
CA TYR A 52 27.03 -6.47 16.66
C TYR A 52 28.49 -6.27 16.19
N GLY A 53 29.01 -7.02 15.38
CA GLY A 53 30.35 -6.87 14.84
C GLY A 53 31.09 -8.17 14.70
N SER A 54 30.52 -9.26 15.18
CA SER A 54 31.07 -10.59 14.91
C SER A 54 30.95 -10.96 13.43
N GLN A 55 31.92 -11.67 12.88
CA GLN A 55 31.89 -12.10 11.49
C GLN A 55 30.64 -12.94 11.17
N PRO A 56 30.23 -13.93 12.00
CA PRO A 56 29.03 -14.72 11.74
C PRO A 56 27.74 -13.87 11.63
N PHE A 57 27.64 -12.78 12.38
CA PHE A 57 26.49 -11.90 12.32
C PHE A 57 26.45 -11.08 11.02
N ARG A 58 27.61 -10.59 10.57
CA ARG A 58 27.71 -9.89 9.27
C ARG A 58 27.36 -10.82 8.11
N ASP A 59 27.82 -12.05 8.16
CA ASP A 59 27.56 -13.05 7.13
C ASP A 59 26.07 -13.40 7.08
N LEU A 60 25.41 -13.58 8.24
CA LEU A 60 23.98 -13.80 8.33
C LEU A 60 23.17 -12.61 7.78
N LYS A 61 23.57 -11.39 8.15
CA LYS A 61 22.90 -10.17 7.63
C LYS A 61 23.01 -10.08 6.11
N GLN A 62 24.18 -10.35 5.55
CA GLN A 62 24.39 -10.36 4.10
C GLN A 62 23.58 -11.46 3.42
N PHE A 63 23.51 -12.64 4.03
CA PHE A 63 22.71 -13.74 3.53
C PHE A 63 21.22 -13.37 3.44
N VAL A 64 20.63 -12.82 4.53
CA VAL A 64 19.23 -12.40 4.56
C VAL A 64 18.95 -11.28 3.54
N ILE A 65 19.84 -10.30 3.42
CA ILE A 65 19.69 -9.22 2.41
C ILE A 65 19.67 -9.81 1.01
N LYS A 66 20.57 -10.74 0.71
CA LYS A 66 20.66 -11.38 -0.60
C LYS A 66 19.41 -12.21 -0.88
N GLU A 67 18.97 -13.02 0.06
CA GLU A 67 17.77 -13.85 -0.04
C GLU A 67 16.52 -12.99 -0.34
N ARG A 68 16.31 -11.95 0.45
CA ARG A 68 15.16 -11.04 0.26
C ARG A 68 15.20 -10.29 -1.08
N GLN A 69 16.40 -9.93 -1.54
CA GLN A 69 16.55 -9.30 -2.85
C GLN A 69 16.27 -10.28 -4.00
N GLU A 70 16.74 -11.52 -3.89
CA GLU A 70 16.48 -12.58 -4.86
C GLU A 70 14.98 -12.94 -4.91
N GLU A 71 14.31 -13.00 -3.77
CA GLU A 71 12.85 -13.19 -3.68
C GLU A 71 12.09 -12.09 -4.42
N LEU A 72 12.42 -10.82 -4.15
CA LEU A 72 11.80 -9.67 -4.82
C LEU A 72 12.02 -9.71 -6.34
N GLU A 73 13.23 -9.94 -6.80
CA GLU A 73 13.54 -10.02 -8.23
C GLU A 73 12.81 -11.19 -8.89
N THR A 74 12.76 -12.34 -8.23
CA THR A 74 12.02 -13.52 -8.71
C THR A 74 10.54 -13.23 -8.84
N ALA A 75 9.94 -12.55 -7.88
CA ALA A 75 8.52 -12.19 -7.90
C ALA A 75 8.15 -11.23 -9.04
N ILE A 76 9.05 -10.31 -9.42
CA ILE A 76 8.75 -9.31 -10.46
C ILE A 76 9.23 -9.70 -11.86
N GLU A 77 10.13 -10.65 -12.00
CA GLU A 77 10.70 -11.04 -13.29
C GLU A 77 9.63 -11.45 -14.33
N PRO A 78 8.62 -12.27 -14.00
CA PRO A 78 7.54 -12.59 -14.95
C PRO A 78 6.75 -11.35 -15.40
N VAL A 79 6.63 -10.35 -14.53
CA VAL A 79 5.93 -9.09 -14.81
C VAL A 79 6.76 -8.22 -15.76
N ARG A 80 8.08 -8.17 -15.54
CA ARG A 80 9.05 -7.45 -16.37
C ARG A 80 9.10 -8.02 -17.80
N GLN A 81 9.10 -9.36 -17.92
CA GLN A 81 9.08 -10.06 -19.21
C GLN A 81 7.81 -9.76 -20.03
N GLN A 82 6.71 -9.43 -19.35
CA GLN A 82 5.46 -9.02 -20.00
C GLN A 82 5.44 -7.53 -20.39
N GLY A 83 6.56 -6.83 -20.28
CA GLY A 83 6.74 -5.43 -20.75
C GLY A 83 6.25 -4.34 -19.80
N LEU A 84 5.99 -4.65 -18.53
CA LEU A 84 5.69 -3.61 -17.54
C LEU A 84 6.99 -2.97 -17.01
N ASP A 85 7.03 -1.62 -16.89
CA ASP A 85 8.11 -0.93 -16.18
C ASP A 85 7.99 -1.21 -14.67
N VAL A 86 8.65 -2.29 -14.23
CA VAL A 86 8.65 -2.75 -12.84
C VAL A 86 10.07 -2.81 -12.28
N ARG A 87 10.23 -2.38 -11.02
CA ARG A 87 11.51 -2.36 -10.30
C ARG A 87 11.36 -2.94 -8.91
N ALA A 88 12.35 -3.73 -8.47
CA ALA A 88 12.49 -4.17 -7.09
C ALA A 88 13.37 -3.19 -6.31
N LYS A 89 13.06 -3.00 -5.03
CA LYS A 89 13.88 -2.18 -4.14
C LYS A 89 13.80 -2.70 -2.71
N LEU A 90 14.95 -2.98 -2.13
CA LEU A 90 15.06 -3.32 -0.71
C LEU A 90 15.34 -2.06 0.10
N LEU A 91 14.59 -1.84 1.15
CA LEU A 91 14.69 -0.71 2.06
C LEU A 91 15.09 -1.20 3.47
N PHE A 92 15.69 -0.32 4.27
CA PHE A 92 16.16 -0.66 5.61
C PHE A 92 15.62 0.36 6.62
N GLY A 93 15.00 -0.13 7.70
CA GLY A 93 14.47 0.70 8.78
C GLY A 93 13.02 0.36 9.12
N LYS A 94 12.30 1.31 9.71
CA LYS A 94 10.88 1.11 10.08
C LYS A 94 10.00 1.15 8.83
N PRO A 95 9.19 0.10 8.53
CA PRO A 95 8.49 -0.04 7.25
C PRO A 95 7.69 1.19 6.84
N PHE A 96 6.80 1.70 7.70
CA PHE A 96 5.97 2.84 7.32
C PHE A 96 6.78 4.12 7.06
N LEU A 97 7.90 4.32 7.78
CA LEU A 97 8.77 5.49 7.58
C LEU A 97 9.53 5.40 6.26
N GLU A 98 10.10 4.25 5.96
CA GLU A 98 10.87 4.07 4.73
C GLU A 98 9.97 4.14 3.50
N ILE A 99 8.73 3.62 3.59
CA ILE A 99 7.74 3.77 2.51
C ILE A 99 7.40 5.24 2.28
N ILE A 100 7.12 6.02 3.35
CA ILE A 100 6.83 7.45 3.22
C ILE A 100 8.03 8.20 2.61
N ARG A 101 9.25 7.90 3.06
CA ARG A 101 10.49 8.47 2.49
C ARG A 101 10.62 8.12 1.00
N GLN A 102 10.34 6.88 0.64
CA GLN A 102 10.39 6.42 -0.75
C GLN A 102 9.32 7.12 -1.61
N VAL A 103 8.11 7.28 -1.08
CA VAL A 103 7.03 8.05 -1.75
C VAL A 103 7.48 9.48 -2.05
N LEU A 104 8.10 10.15 -1.08
CA LEU A 104 8.58 11.52 -1.24
C LEU A 104 9.77 11.63 -2.20
N ARG A 105 10.72 10.67 -2.14
CA ARG A 105 11.93 10.68 -2.99
C ARG A 105 11.62 10.50 -4.48
N GLU A 106 10.69 9.60 -4.78
CA GLU A 106 10.41 9.21 -6.16
C GLU A 106 9.02 9.65 -6.64
N ASN A 107 8.31 10.47 -5.86
CA ASN A 107 6.99 11.01 -6.18
C ASN A 107 5.97 9.93 -6.54
N HIS A 108 5.87 8.88 -5.73
CA HIS A 108 4.82 7.89 -5.89
C HIS A 108 3.45 8.51 -5.63
N ASP A 109 2.48 8.15 -6.45
CA ASP A 109 1.12 8.71 -6.43
C ASP A 109 0.06 7.72 -5.91
N LEU A 110 0.48 6.49 -5.60
CA LEU A 110 -0.31 5.46 -4.93
C LEU A 110 0.61 4.49 -4.18
N VAL A 111 0.24 4.12 -2.95
CA VAL A 111 0.84 3.00 -2.22
C VAL A 111 -0.17 1.87 -2.14
N ILE A 112 0.26 0.64 -2.44
CA ILE A 112 -0.55 -0.58 -2.30
C ILE A 112 0.10 -1.49 -1.26
N LYS A 113 -0.71 -2.06 -0.38
CA LYS A 113 -0.27 -2.99 0.67
C LYS A 113 -1.37 -4.00 1.01
N ALA A 114 -0.99 -5.22 1.39
CA ALA A 114 -1.90 -6.17 2.02
C ALA A 114 -2.44 -5.64 3.36
N ALA A 115 -3.66 -5.98 3.72
CA ALA A 115 -4.30 -5.51 4.96
C ALA A 115 -3.54 -6.00 6.20
N GLN A 116 -3.12 -7.26 6.19
CA GLN A 116 -2.30 -7.86 7.23
C GLN A 116 -0.91 -8.12 6.67
N GLY A 117 0.11 -8.07 7.52
CA GLY A 117 1.46 -8.49 7.23
C GLY A 117 1.81 -9.70 8.09
N GLU A 118 3.07 -10.15 8.02
CA GLU A 118 3.59 -11.21 8.88
C GLU A 118 3.32 -10.90 10.36
N GLY A 119 2.85 -11.88 11.12
CA GLY A 119 2.63 -11.75 12.57
C GLY A 119 1.40 -10.95 13.00
N GLY A 120 0.47 -10.67 12.08
CA GLY A 120 -0.78 -9.98 12.43
C GLY A 120 -1.61 -10.78 13.45
N LEU A 121 -1.99 -10.13 14.57
CA LEU A 121 -2.87 -10.74 15.56
C LEU A 121 -4.22 -11.10 14.91
N GLN A 122 -4.69 -12.33 15.12
CA GLN A 122 -6.03 -12.75 14.69
C GLN A 122 -7.09 -11.79 15.27
N GLY A 123 -7.89 -11.21 14.38
CA GLY A 123 -8.95 -10.24 14.76
C GLY A 123 -8.64 -8.77 14.46
N MET A 124 -7.40 -8.40 14.13
CA MET A 124 -7.10 -7.04 13.63
C MET A 124 -7.38 -6.96 12.14
N LEU A 125 -8.20 -5.96 11.74
CA LEU A 125 -8.53 -5.74 10.33
C LEU A 125 -7.32 -5.24 9.52
N PHE A 126 -6.37 -4.53 10.16
CA PHE A 126 -5.20 -3.93 9.53
C PHE A 126 -3.97 -4.06 10.42
N GLY A 127 -2.84 -4.39 9.82
CA GLY A 127 -1.54 -4.38 10.51
C GLY A 127 -1.07 -2.94 10.84
N SER A 128 -0.13 -2.82 11.78
CA SER A 128 0.38 -1.53 12.26
C SER A 128 0.93 -0.64 11.14
N THR A 129 1.68 -1.21 10.21
CA THR A 129 2.22 -0.49 9.03
C THR A 129 1.10 0.10 8.17
N ALA A 130 0.04 -0.67 7.89
CA ALA A 130 -1.11 -0.18 7.12
C ALA A 130 -1.80 0.99 7.81
N MET A 131 -2.01 0.88 9.14
CA MET A 131 -2.61 1.95 9.94
C MET A 131 -1.78 3.23 9.93
N HIS A 132 -0.46 3.11 10.05
CA HIS A 132 0.43 4.26 9.98
C HIS A 132 0.45 4.91 8.59
N LEU A 133 0.46 4.11 7.52
CA LEU A 133 0.41 4.61 6.15
C LEU A 133 -0.90 5.35 5.86
N MET A 134 -2.06 4.78 6.23
CA MET A 134 -3.37 5.45 6.04
C MET A 134 -3.45 6.81 6.73
N ARG A 135 -2.73 7.00 7.84
CA ARG A 135 -2.74 8.26 8.61
C ARG A 135 -1.71 9.28 8.14
N LYS A 136 -0.58 8.85 7.58
CA LYS A 136 0.61 9.70 7.41
C LYS A 136 1.13 9.76 5.98
N CYS A 137 0.68 8.87 5.09
CA CYS A 137 1.18 8.85 3.72
C CYS A 137 0.67 10.07 2.94
N PRO A 138 1.54 10.80 2.22
CA PRO A 138 1.12 11.99 1.46
C PRO A 138 0.35 11.68 0.17
N CYS A 139 0.28 10.42 -0.24
CA CYS A 139 -0.51 9.96 -1.37
C CYS A 139 -1.58 8.95 -0.93
N PRO A 140 -2.58 8.62 -1.78
CA PRO A 140 -3.54 7.56 -1.51
C PRO A 140 -2.88 6.24 -1.14
N VAL A 141 -3.49 5.53 -0.19
CA VAL A 141 -3.05 4.18 0.24
C VAL A 141 -4.17 3.19 -0.04
N TRP A 142 -3.88 2.19 -0.86
CA TRP A 142 -4.80 1.10 -1.11
C TRP A 142 -4.41 -0.10 -0.26
N VAL A 143 -5.20 -0.37 0.77
CA VAL A 143 -5.04 -1.54 1.63
C VAL A 143 -5.92 -2.66 1.08
N VAL A 144 -5.29 -3.72 0.58
CA VAL A 144 -5.95 -4.85 -0.05
C VAL A 144 -6.22 -5.92 1.01
N LYS A 145 -7.49 -6.19 1.27
CA LYS A 145 -7.89 -7.34 2.09
C LYS A 145 -7.91 -8.59 1.21
N THR A 146 -7.34 -9.65 1.73
CA THR A 146 -7.26 -10.96 1.09
C THR A 146 -8.54 -11.76 1.35
N GLY A 147 -8.82 -12.75 0.50
CA GLY A 147 -10.04 -13.56 0.58
C GLY A 147 -11.27 -12.96 -0.11
N GLY A 148 -11.12 -11.84 -0.86
CA GLY A 148 -12.19 -11.26 -1.67
C GLY A 148 -12.09 -11.61 -3.15
N SER A 149 -13.15 -11.30 -3.92
CA SER A 149 -13.17 -11.42 -5.38
C SER A 149 -12.08 -10.58 -6.04
N GLU A 150 -11.58 -10.99 -7.21
CA GLU A 150 -10.63 -10.21 -8.02
C GLU A 150 -11.17 -8.84 -8.44
N ARG A 151 -12.49 -8.71 -8.54
CA ARG A 151 -13.19 -7.45 -8.85
C ARG A 151 -14.15 -7.08 -7.75
N TYR A 152 -14.27 -5.80 -7.50
CA TYR A 152 -15.24 -5.29 -6.55
C TYR A 152 -16.61 -5.12 -7.24
N SER A 153 -17.66 -5.75 -6.71
CA SER A 153 -19.03 -5.56 -7.20
C SER A 153 -19.64 -4.23 -6.71
N ARG A 154 -19.18 -3.75 -5.54
CA ARG A 154 -19.64 -2.52 -4.91
C ARG A 154 -18.48 -1.73 -4.35
N ILE A 155 -18.54 -0.41 -4.52
CA ILE A 155 -17.58 0.56 -3.98
C ILE A 155 -18.36 1.56 -3.16
N ILE A 156 -17.88 1.85 -1.96
CA ILE A 156 -18.45 2.88 -1.10
C ILE A 156 -17.47 4.05 -1.04
N ALA A 157 -17.93 5.25 -1.40
CA ALA A 157 -17.22 6.49 -1.21
C ALA A 157 -17.78 7.21 0.02
N ALA A 158 -16.99 7.27 1.10
CA ALA A 158 -17.34 8.05 2.28
C ALA A 158 -16.84 9.48 2.09
N LEU A 159 -17.75 10.44 2.13
CA LEU A 159 -17.47 11.86 1.94
C LEU A 159 -17.80 12.64 3.19
N ASP A 160 -17.09 13.74 3.39
CA ASP A 160 -17.37 14.72 4.43
C ASP A 160 -17.33 16.15 3.84
N PRO A 161 -18.33 16.49 2.99
CA PRO A 161 -18.39 17.83 2.42
C PRO A 161 -18.78 18.85 3.49
N ASP A 162 -18.07 19.97 3.51
CA ASP A 162 -18.37 21.12 4.36
C ASP A 162 -18.35 22.39 3.52
N PRO A 163 -19.49 23.10 3.37
CA PRO A 163 -19.55 24.33 2.57
C PRO A 163 -18.56 25.41 3.02
N SER A 164 -18.19 25.40 4.29
CA SER A 164 -17.26 26.37 4.89
C SER A 164 -15.78 25.95 4.79
N ASP A 165 -15.48 24.66 4.52
CA ASP A 165 -14.12 24.13 4.46
C ASP A 165 -13.72 23.69 3.03
N GLY A 166 -13.01 24.57 2.34
CA GLY A 166 -12.53 24.30 1.00
C GLY A 166 -11.54 23.11 0.90
N GLN A 167 -10.85 22.75 1.99
CA GLN A 167 -9.93 21.59 1.99
C GLN A 167 -10.70 20.27 2.08
N ARG A 168 -11.74 20.20 2.91
CA ARG A 168 -12.65 19.04 2.98
C ARG A 168 -13.33 18.81 1.65
N ASN A 169 -13.79 19.88 1.01
CA ASN A 169 -14.43 19.78 -0.32
C ASN A 169 -13.46 19.27 -1.40
N LYS A 170 -12.19 19.72 -1.40
CA LYS A 170 -11.18 19.20 -2.31
C LYS A 170 -10.89 17.71 -2.05
N LEU A 171 -10.83 17.29 -0.78
CA LEU A 171 -10.64 15.88 -0.43
C LEU A 171 -11.84 15.04 -0.89
N SER A 172 -13.07 15.50 -0.63
CA SER A 172 -14.31 14.84 -1.06
C SER A 172 -14.37 14.69 -2.58
N ALA A 173 -13.98 15.73 -3.33
CA ALA A 173 -13.87 15.66 -4.79
C ALA A 173 -12.84 14.62 -5.23
N LYS A 174 -11.66 14.58 -4.59
CA LYS A 174 -10.62 13.60 -4.89
C LYS A 174 -11.08 12.16 -4.60
N ILE A 175 -11.82 11.94 -3.50
CA ILE A 175 -12.40 10.63 -3.15
C ILE A 175 -13.41 10.21 -4.22
N MET A 176 -14.31 11.12 -4.62
CA MET A 176 -15.29 10.85 -5.68
C MET A 176 -14.64 10.47 -7.00
N ASP A 177 -13.63 11.20 -7.39
CA ASP A 177 -12.87 10.90 -8.59
C ASP A 177 -12.23 9.50 -8.54
N LEU A 178 -11.60 9.14 -7.41
CA LEU A 178 -10.98 7.82 -7.22
C LEU A 178 -12.04 6.72 -7.28
N ALA A 179 -13.13 6.88 -6.52
CA ALA A 179 -14.21 5.91 -6.45
C ALA A 179 -14.90 5.72 -7.83
N THR A 180 -15.14 6.80 -8.54
CA THR A 180 -15.72 6.75 -9.89
C THR A 180 -14.79 6.06 -10.89
N SER A 181 -13.49 6.33 -10.80
CA SER A 181 -12.49 5.68 -11.66
C SER A 181 -12.43 4.16 -11.43
N LEU A 182 -12.41 3.74 -10.16
CA LEU A 182 -12.43 2.32 -9.79
C LEU A 182 -13.74 1.65 -10.17
N ALA A 183 -14.90 2.32 -9.94
CA ALA A 183 -16.20 1.78 -10.27
C ALA A 183 -16.36 1.52 -11.78
N LYS A 184 -15.90 2.46 -12.61
CA LYS A 184 -15.88 2.28 -14.06
C LYS A 184 -14.95 1.16 -14.50
N GLN A 185 -13.80 1.01 -13.83
CA GLN A 185 -12.81 -0.01 -14.14
C GLN A 185 -13.31 -1.42 -13.85
N ASP A 186 -13.97 -1.62 -12.71
CA ASP A 186 -14.45 -2.91 -12.25
C ASP A 186 -15.93 -3.18 -12.62
N GLN A 187 -16.59 -2.21 -13.27
CA GLN A 187 -18.04 -2.22 -13.54
C GLN A 187 -18.86 -2.37 -12.25
N SER A 188 -18.41 -1.71 -11.20
CA SER A 188 -18.97 -1.77 -9.86
C SER A 188 -20.13 -0.79 -9.67
N GLN A 189 -21.06 -1.12 -8.77
CA GLN A 189 -21.99 -0.16 -8.22
C GLN A 189 -21.24 0.81 -7.29
N LEU A 190 -21.36 2.11 -7.53
CA LEU A 190 -20.82 3.14 -6.65
C LEU A 190 -21.90 3.64 -5.69
N LEU A 191 -21.63 3.51 -4.40
CA LEU A 191 -22.45 4.05 -3.32
C LEU A 191 -21.71 5.22 -2.67
N VAL A 192 -22.41 6.33 -2.49
CA VAL A 192 -21.88 7.52 -1.81
C VAL A 192 -22.53 7.63 -0.44
N VAL A 193 -21.70 7.77 0.59
CA VAL A 193 -22.15 7.86 1.99
C VAL A 193 -21.63 9.15 2.60
N HIS A 194 -22.50 9.86 3.27
CA HIS A 194 -22.16 11.02 4.10
C HIS A 194 -22.87 10.87 5.44
N THR A 195 -22.16 11.12 6.53
CA THR A 195 -22.73 11.16 7.89
C THR A 195 -22.78 12.59 8.36
N TRP A 196 -23.87 12.98 8.98
CA TRP A 196 -24.06 14.30 9.59
C TRP A 196 -24.58 14.14 11.01
N SER A 197 -24.24 15.07 11.90
CA SER A 197 -24.77 15.15 13.25
C SER A 197 -25.60 16.43 13.40
N LEU A 198 -26.75 16.34 14.07
CA LEU A 198 -27.50 17.52 14.47
C LEU A 198 -26.76 18.20 15.63
N TYR A 199 -26.50 19.50 15.46
CA TYR A 199 -26.02 20.33 16.57
C TYR A 199 -27.11 20.34 17.66
N GLY A 200 -26.78 19.79 18.85
CA GLY A 200 -27.67 19.79 20.02
C GLY A 200 -28.24 18.44 20.45
N GLU A 201 -28.00 17.34 19.76
CA GLU A 201 -28.24 16.01 20.33
C GLU A 201 -27.16 15.70 21.38
N THR A 202 -27.42 16.12 22.61
CA THR A 202 -26.78 15.52 23.78
C THR A 202 -27.27 14.09 23.83
N ILE A 203 -26.39 13.11 23.65
CA ILE A 203 -26.70 11.70 23.87
C ILE A 203 -27.13 11.57 25.35
N LEU A 204 -28.43 11.30 25.59
CA LEU A 204 -28.95 10.88 26.87
C LEU A 204 -28.52 9.45 27.17
#